data_6f9a564f7872139218da5831bbce6761
#
_entry.id   6f9a564f7872139218da5831bbce6761
#
_cell.length_a   1.000
_cell.length_b   1.000
_cell.length_c   1.000
_cell.angle_alpha   90.00
_cell.angle_beta   90.00
_cell.angle_gamma   90.00
#
_symmetry.space_group_name_H-M   'P 1'
#
loop_
_entity.id
_entity.type
_entity.pdbx_description
1 polymer ?
#
loop_
_entity_poly.entity_id
_entity_poly.type
_entity_poly.pdbx_seq_one_letter_code
_entity_poly.pdbx_strand_id
1 'polypeptide(L)'
;MLIELVKKNATKTSRGILSKAWYKIDGKLCLVKGNSVDPNGVIGHEPYSEVMASNIAKLLHFNHLEYFLMDAKFFPDVKIHKLKHVSVCEYYIPKDFKVVSYYNYIIAKLAFEPADYFEAYKKILPAQRPILQ
;
A
#
# COMPACT_ATOMS: atom_id res chain seq x y z
N MET A 1 10.57 -20.71 5.86
CA MET A 1 9.81 -19.69 5.10
C MET A 1 10.38 -19.62 3.69
N LEU A 2 9.55 -19.84 2.70
CA LEU A 2 9.92 -19.79 1.29
C LEU A 2 9.59 -18.42 0.70
N ILE A 3 10.61 -17.73 0.17
CA ILE A 3 10.45 -16.41 -0.43
C ILE A 3 10.96 -16.46 -1.87
N GLU A 4 10.09 -16.12 -2.82
CA GLU A 4 10.39 -16.16 -4.24
C GLU A 4 10.06 -14.82 -4.91
N LEU A 5 11.03 -14.24 -5.63
CA LEU A 5 10.79 -13.04 -6.42
C LEU A 5 9.87 -13.37 -7.59
N VAL A 6 8.78 -12.59 -7.74
CA VAL A 6 7.85 -12.71 -8.88
C VAL A 6 8.12 -11.61 -9.90
N LYS A 7 8.28 -10.37 -9.45
CA LYS A 7 8.53 -9.24 -10.34
C LYS A 7 9.25 -8.11 -9.62
N LYS A 8 10.34 -7.63 -10.22
CA LYS A 8 11.23 -6.61 -9.66
C LYS A 8 10.61 -5.22 -9.54
N ASN A 9 9.78 -4.82 -10.47
CA ASN A 9 9.21 -3.47 -10.51
C ASN A 9 7.69 -3.56 -10.50
N ALA A 10 7.09 -3.34 -9.35
CA ALA A 10 5.64 -3.35 -9.20
C ALA A 10 5.03 -2.03 -9.67
N THR A 11 5.23 -1.68 -10.94
CA THR A 11 4.81 -0.38 -11.48
C THR A 11 3.32 -0.32 -11.84
N LYS A 12 2.66 -1.47 -12.02
CA LYS A 12 1.28 -1.52 -12.54
C LYS A 12 0.21 -1.24 -11.49
N THR A 13 0.50 -1.38 -10.20
CA THR A 13 -0.52 -1.32 -9.15
C THR A 13 -0.30 -0.23 -8.13
N SER A 14 0.83 0.47 -8.16
CA SER A 14 1.05 1.57 -7.24
C SER A 14 1.90 2.64 -7.88
N ARG A 15 1.40 3.86 -7.85
CA ARG A 15 2.17 5.05 -8.13
C ARG A 15 2.98 5.37 -6.89
N GLY A 16 4.21 5.79 -7.07
CA GLY A 16 5.04 6.22 -5.97
C GLY A 16 6.51 5.99 -6.23
N ILE A 17 7.33 6.70 -5.50
CA ILE A 17 8.80 6.74 -5.64
C ILE A 17 9.49 5.62 -4.88
N LEU A 18 8.78 4.88 -4.02
CA LEU A 18 9.37 3.82 -3.22
C LEU A 18 9.78 2.64 -4.08
N SER A 19 10.93 2.06 -3.81
CA SER A 19 11.30 0.77 -4.36
C SER A 19 10.32 -0.28 -3.87
N LYS A 20 9.82 -1.09 -4.78
CA LYS A 20 8.85 -2.14 -4.46
C LYS A 20 8.97 -3.30 -5.43
N ALA A 21 8.61 -4.48 -4.96
CA ALA A 21 8.62 -5.69 -5.77
C ALA A 21 7.53 -6.65 -5.31
N TRP A 22 7.15 -7.54 -6.21
CA TRP A 22 6.24 -8.63 -5.89
C TRP A 22 7.03 -9.87 -5.53
N TYR A 23 6.67 -10.48 -4.40
CA TYR A 23 7.22 -11.75 -3.93
C TYR A 23 6.12 -12.72 -3.59
N LYS A 24 6.39 -14.00 -3.72
CA LYS A 24 5.59 -15.05 -3.08
C LYS A 24 6.25 -15.41 -1.76
N ILE A 25 5.52 -15.32 -0.69
CA ILE A 25 5.94 -15.69 0.66
C ILE A 25 5.05 -16.85 1.10
N ASP A 26 5.64 -18.03 1.22
CA ASP A 26 4.90 -19.27 1.50
C ASP A 26 3.69 -19.47 0.58
N GLY A 27 3.89 -19.20 -0.71
CA GLY A 27 2.87 -19.35 -1.75
C GLY A 27 1.89 -18.18 -1.89
N LYS A 28 1.93 -17.19 -1.01
CA LYS A 28 1.05 -16.01 -1.05
C LYS A 28 1.72 -14.84 -1.75
N LEU A 29 1.02 -14.22 -2.69
CA LEU A 29 1.52 -13.05 -3.40
C LEU A 29 1.51 -11.83 -2.46
N CYS A 30 2.68 -11.22 -2.30
CA CYS A 30 2.87 -10.07 -1.41
C CYS A 30 3.55 -8.92 -2.15
N LEU A 31 3.14 -7.70 -1.83
CA LEU A 31 3.85 -6.50 -2.24
C LEU A 31 4.82 -6.09 -1.14
N VAL A 32 6.08 -5.95 -1.48
CA VAL A 32 7.14 -5.56 -0.56
C VAL A 32 7.63 -4.18 -0.95
N LYS A 33 7.66 -3.27 0.01
CA LYS A 33 8.06 -1.88 -0.22
C LYS A 33 9.20 -1.47 0.70
N GLY A 34 10.14 -0.71 0.15
CA GLY A 34 11.22 -0.08 0.88
C GLY A 34 10.85 1.29 1.43
N ASN A 35 11.87 2.11 1.62
CA ASN A 35 11.71 3.49 2.08
C ASN A 35 12.30 4.48 1.07
N SER A 36 12.01 5.75 1.29
CA SER A 36 12.53 6.85 0.48
C SER A 36 13.75 7.51 1.12
N VAL A 37 14.46 8.26 0.30
CA VAL A 37 15.43 9.27 0.73
C VAL A 37 15.18 10.51 -0.11
N ASP A 38 15.06 11.68 0.52
CA ASP A 38 14.81 12.92 -0.19
C ASP A 38 16.12 13.51 -0.77
N PRO A 39 16.05 14.56 -1.61
CA PRO A 39 17.25 15.19 -2.18
C PRO A 39 18.22 15.73 -1.10
N ASN A 40 17.77 16.03 0.08
CA ASN A 40 18.58 16.50 1.21
C ASN A 40 19.15 15.36 2.07
N GLY A 41 18.90 14.10 1.68
CA GLY A 41 19.39 12.93 2.40
C GLY A 41 18.53 12.53 3.60
N VAL A 42 17.33 13.09 3.76
CA VAL A 42 16.40 12.72 4.83
C VAL A 42 15.80 11.35 4.53
N ILE A 43 15.94 10.45 5.48
CA ILE A 43 15.49 9.06 5.36
C ILE A 43 14.01 8.95 5.71
N GLY A 44 13.24 8.38 4.81
CA GLY A 44 11.83 8.09 5.06
C GLY A 44 11.67 6.86 5.95
N HIS A 45 10.59 6.82 6.71
CA HIS A 45 10.23 5.73 7.61
C HIS A 45 8.91 5.07 7.20
N GLU A 46 8.66 5.03 5.90
CA GLU A 46 7.39 4.55 5.34
C GLU A 46 7.02 3.14 5.79
N PRO A 47 7.96 2.16 5.87
CA PRO A 47 7.59 0.83 6.33
C PRO A 47 6.96 0.83 7.73
N TYR A 48 7.52 1.63 8.64
CA TYR A 48 6.99 1.73 10.00
C TYR A 48 5.66 2.47 10.05
N SER A 49 5.51 3.50 9.25
CA SER A 49 4.25 4.28 9.15
C SER A 49 3.11 3.43 8.60
N GLU A 50 3.38 2.62 7.57
CA GLU A 50 2.37 1.73 6.99
C GLU A 50 1.92 0.66 7.98
N VAL A 51 2.84 0.06 8.71
CA VAL A 51 2.50 -0.94 9.72
C VAL A 51 1.75 -0.32 10.89
N MET A 52 2.16 0.86 11.34
CA MET A 52 1.46 1.59 12.39
C MET A 52 0.03 1.94 11.97
N ALA A 53 -0.16 2.47 10.78
CA ALA A 53 -1.49 2.78 10.24
C ALA A 53 -2.37 1.54 10.14
N SER A 54 -1.81 0.43 9.67
CA SER A 54 -2.51 -0.86 9.61
C SER A 54 -2.96 -1.33 10.99
N ASN A 55 -2.09 -1.24 11.99
CA ASN A 55 -2.41 -1.63 13.36
C ASN A 55 -3.48 -0.74 13.99
N ILE A 56 -3.43 0.57 13.74
CA ILE A 56 -4.45 1.52 14.19
C ILE A 56 -5.79 1.20 13.53
N ALA A 57 -5.80 0.96 12.23
CA ALA A 57 -7.02 0.60 11.50
C ALA A 57 -7.64 -0.68 12.05
N LYS A 58 -6.82 -1.66 12.42
CA LYS A 58 -7.27 -2.91 13.04
C LYS A 58 -7.93 -2.65 14.40
N LEU A 59 -7.33 -1.80 15.23
CA LEU A 59 -7.89 -1.43 16.53
C LEU A 59 -9.22 -0.69 16.40
N LEU A 60 -9.39 0.10 15.35
CA LEU A 60 -10.61 0.86 15.08
C LEU A 60 -11.63 0.09 14.26
N HIS A 61 -11.37 -1.17 13.95
CA HIS A 61 -12.23 -2.03 13.12
C HIS A 61 -12.53 -1.47 11.73
N PHE A 62 -11.58 -0.71 11.15
CA PHE A 62 -11.67 -0.30 9.76
C PHE A 62 -11.32 -1.44 8.82
N ASN A 63 -11.97 -1.49 7.66
CA ASN A 63 -11.50 -2.31 6.56
C ASN A 63 -10.16 -1.74 6.06
N HIS A 64 -9.14 -2.58 6.04
CA HIS A 64 -7.79 -2.15 5.66
C HIS A 64 -6.99 -3.33 5.11
N LEU A 65 -5.91 -3.01 4.43
CA LEU A 65 -4.87 -3.97 4.11
C LEU A 65 -3.96 -4.14 5.33
N GLU A 66 -3.65 -5.36 5.66
CA GLU A 66 -2.75 -5.65 6.77
C GLU A 66 -1.30 -5.57 6.30
N TYR A 67 -0.53 -4.72 6.96
CA TYR A 67 0.90 -4.56 6.72
C TYR A 67 1.69 -5.07 7.90
N PHE A 68 2.83 -5.68 7.63
CA PHE A 68 3.75 -6.14 8.67
C PHE A 68 5.19 -5.87 8.25
N LEU A 69 6.08 -5.81 9.25
CA LEU A 69 7.50 -5.62 9.03
C LEU A 69 8.19 -6.95 8.82
N MET A 70 9.13 -6.98 7.87
CA MET A 70 10.07 -8.09 7.70
C MET A 70 11.47 -7.55 7.53
N ASP A 71 12.45 -8.37 7.85
CA ASP A 71 13.86 -8.02 7.66
C ASP A 71 14.16 -7.83 6.17
N ALA A 72 14.76 -6.69 5.83
CA ALA A 72 15.09 -6.33 4.46
C ALA A 72 16.06 -7.32 3.79
N LYS A 73 16.85 -8.06 4.57
CA LYS A 73 17.79 -9.05 4.03
C LYS A 73 17.15 -10.15 3.20
N PHE A 74 15.85 -10.42 3.44
CA PHE A 74 15.10 -11.41 2.67
C PHE A 74 14.63 -10.91 1.30
N PHE A 75 14.77 -9.60 1.03
CA PHE A 75 14.24 -8.95 -0.17
C PHE A 75 15.31 -8.09 -0.86
N PRO A 76 16.36 -8.71 -1.42
CA PRO A 76 17.50 -7.98 -1.97
C PRO A 76 17.15 -7.12 -3.19
N ASP A 77 16.02 -7.37 -3.84
CA ASP A 77 15.56 -6.59 -5.01
C ASP A 77 14.80 -5.33 -4.63
N VAL A 78 14.54 -5.11 -3.34
CA VAL A 78 13.91 -3.89 -2.83
C VAL A 78 14.97 -3.00 -2.21
N LYS A 79 15.10 -1.78 -2.73
CA LYS A 79 16.09 -0.82 -2.20
C LYS A 79 15.64 -0.28 -0.84
N ILE A 80 16.57 -0.30 0.09
CA ILE A 80 16.41 0.24 1.44
C ILE A 80 17.48 1.28 1.69
N HIS A 81 17.10 2.37 2.35
CA HIS A 81 18.00 3.45 2.76
C HIS A 81 18.10 3.49 4.27
N LYS A 82 19.21 2.93 4.81
CA LYS A 82 19.57 2.96 6.23
C LYS A 82 18.55 2.35 7.21
N LEU A 83 17.54 1.66 6.73
CA LEU A 83 16.62 0.90 7.57
C LEU A 83 16.95 -0.60 7.51
N LYS A 84 16.41 -1.36 8.45
CA LYS A 84 16.56 -2.82 8.50
C LYS A 84 15.31 -3.56 8.03
N HIS A 85 14.20 -2.87 7.89
CA HIS A 85 12.90 -3.48 7.63
C HIS A 85 12.26 -2.95 6.36
N VAL A 86 11.48 -3.81 5.74
CA VAL A 86 10.54 -3.47 4.67
C VAL A 86 9.13 -3.65 5.17
N SER A 87 8.16 -2.99 4.53
CA SER A 87 6.76 -3.30 4.74
C SER A 87 6.29 -4.36 3.74
N VAL A 88 5.45 -5.26 4.21
CA VAL A 88 4.91 -6.36 3.43
C VAL A 88 3.40 -6.38 3.55
N CYS A 89 2.73 -6.48 2.42
CA CYS A 89 1.27 -6.55 2.35
C CYS A 89 0.87 -7.70 1.42
N GLU A 90 0.02 -8.60 1.91
CA GLU A 90 -0.54 -9.65 1.07
C GLU A 90 -1.52 -9.06 0.06
N TYR A 91 -1.53 -9.61 -1.16
CA TYR A 91 -2.44 -9.19 -2.22
C TYR A 91 -3.80 -9.86 -2.04
N TYR A 92 -4.82 -9.08 -1.69
CA TYR A 92 -6.16 -9.59 -1.38
C TYR A 92 -7.19 -9.37 -2.49
N ILE A 93 -6.78 -8.80 -3.62
CA ILE A 93 -7.75 -8.41 -4.64
C ILE A 93 -8.23 -9.66 -5.38
N PRO A 94 -9.55 -9.97 -5.36
CA PRO A 94 -10.09 -11.10 -6.09
C PRO A 94 -9.84 -10.96 -7.60
N LYS A 95 -9.75 -12.10 -8.29
CA LYS A 95 -9.40 -12.18 -9.71
C LYS A 95 -10.27 -11.31 -10.62
N ASP A 96 -11.54 -11.13 -10.29
CA ASP A 96 -12.51 -10.38 -11.09
C ASP A 96 -12.63 -8.91 -10.69
N PHE A 97 -11.78 -8.44 -9.77
CA PHE A 97 -11.79 -7.07 -9.28
C PHE A 97 -10.60 -6.30 -9.84
N LYS A 98 -10.80 -5.01 -10.07
CA LYS A 98 -9.74 -4.08 -10.47
C LYS A 98 -9.47 -3.08 -9.37
N VAL A 99 -8.20 -2.71 -9.20
CA VAL A 99 -7.82 -1.58 -8.36
C VAL A 99 -8.01 -0.32 -9.18
N VAL A 100 -8.85 0.58 -8.68
CA VAL A 100 -9.11 1.89 -9.29
C VAL A 100 -8.67 2.95 -8.29
N SER A 101 -7.90 3.94 -8.75
CA SER A 101 -7.54 5.06 -7.87
C SER A 101 -8.78 5.85 -7.48
N TYR A 102 -8.75 6.44 -6.29
CA TYR A 102 -9.82 7.33 -5.84
C TYR A 102 -10.08 8.45 -6.85
N TYR A 103 -9.02 9.03 -7.41
CA TYR A 103 -9.12 10.05 -8.45
C TYR A 103 -9.94 9.55 -9.65
N ASN A 104 -9.58 8.40 -10.22
CA ASN A 104 -10.28 7.86 -11.39
C ASN A 104 -11.73 7.51 -11.06
N TYR A 105 -12.00 7.00 -9.86
CA TYR A 105 -13.35 6.67 -9.42
C TYR A 105 -14.23 7.93 -9.35
N ILE A 106 -13.73 9.00 -8.75
CA ILE A 106 -14.47 10.27 -8.63
C ILE A 106 -14.74 10.89 -10.01
N ILE A 107 -13.74 10.93 -10.88
CA ILE A 107 -13.91 11.45 -12.24
C ILE A 107 -14.97 10.65 -13.01
N ALA A 108 -14.95 9.33 -12.92
CA ALA A 108 -15.92 8.48 -13.59
C ALA A 108 -17.35 8.68 -13.06
N LYS A 109 -17.51 8.91 -11.76
CA LYS A 109 -18.84 9.14 -11.13
C LYS A 109 -19.39 10.51 -11.40
N LEU A 110 -18.58 11.55 -11.39
CA LEU A 110 -19.02 12.94 -11.57
C LEU A 110 -18.97 13.40 -13.01
N ALA A 111 -18.19 12.73 -13.87
CA ALA A 111 -17.88 13.13 -15.24
C ALA A 111 -17.15 14.49 -15.34
N PHE A 112 -16.63 14.98 -14.23
CA PHE A 112 -15.80 16.20 -14.16
C PHE A 112 -14.91 16.14 -12.92
N GLU A 113 -13.85 16.95 -12.91
CA GLU A 113 -12.94 17.05 -11.77
C GLU A 113 -13.54 17.95 -10.69
N PRO A 114 -13.79 17.45 -9.46
CA PRO A 114 -14.35 18.28 -8.39
C PRO A 114 -13.30 19.24 -7.84
N ALA A 115 -13.77 20.38 -7.29
CA ALA A 115 -12.89 21.34 -6.61
C ALA A 115 -12.39 20.80 -5.26
N ASP A 116 -13.20 19.99 -4.58
CA ASP A 116 -12.89 19.38 -3.29
C ASP A 116 -13.18 17.89 -3.33
N TYR A 117 -12.14 17.08 -3.34
CA TYR A 117 -12.24 15.62 -3.40
C TYR A 117 -12.80 15.00 -2.13
N PHE A 118 -12.58 15.61 -0.99
CA PHE A 118 -13.12 15.08 0.27
C PHE A 118 -14.63 15.24 0.33
N GLU A 119 -15.14 16.39 -0.09
CA GLU A 119 -16.59 16.62 -0.18
C GLU A 119 -17.24 15.71 -1.22
N ALA A 120 -16.59 15.51 -2.35
CA ALA A 120 -17.08 14.57 -3.37
C ALA A 120 -17.12 13.13 -2.84
N TYR A 121 -16.11 12.72 -2.10
CA TYR A 121 -16.07 11.40 -1.46
C TYR A 121 -17.24 11.18 -0.51
N LYS A 122 -17.52 12.15 0.35
CA LYS A 122 -18.63 12.06 1.31
C LYS A 122 -20.00 11.90 0.62
N LYS A 123 -20.17 12.49 -0.55
CA LYS A 123 -21.42 12.39 -1.34
C LYS A 123 -21.55 11.05 -2.06
N ILE A 124 -20.45 10.54 -2.62
CA ILE A 124 -20.46 9.35 -3.48
C ILE A 124 -20.41 8.06 -2.67
N LEU A 125 -19.70 8.05 -1.54
CA LEU A 125 -19.47 6.86 -0.72
C LEU A 125 -19.99 7.03 0.72
N PRO A 126 -21.25 7.42 0.93
CA PRO A 126 -21.76 7.67 2.29
C PRO A 126 -21.80 6.41 3.16
N ALA A 127 -21.85 5.22 2.56
CA ALA A 127 -21.88 3.95 3.29
C ALA A 127 -20.48 3.42 3.67
N GLN A 128 -19.42 4.06 3.20
CA GLN A 128 -18.04 3.64 3.47
C GLN A 128 -17.57 4.21 4.82
N ARG A 129 -18.28 3.89 5.88
CA ARG A 129 -17.94 4.32 7.24
C ARG A 129 -17.25 3.19 7.98
N PRO A 130 -16.35 3.51 8.94
CA PRO A 130 -15.76 2.50 9.80
C PRO A 130 -16.84 1.74 10.57
N ILE A 131 -16.65 0.45 10.74
CA ILE A 131 -17.50 -0.37 11.59
C ILE A 131 -16.93 -0.27 13.00
N LEU A 132 -17.55 0.52 13.83
CA LEU A 132 -17.26 0.61 15.25
C LEU A 132 -18.12 -0.43 15.97
N GLN A 133 -17.45 -1.43 16.51
CA GLN A 133 -18.10 -2.45 17.32
C GLN A 133 -17.74 -2.26 18.78
#